data_86d51efcdc8dab6dcc62cc3de590edf2
#
_entry.id   86d51efcdc8dab6dcc62cc3de590edf2
#
_cell.length_a   1.000
_cell.length_b   1.000
_cell.length_c   1.000
_cell.angle_alpha   90.00
_cell.angle_beta   90.00
_cell.angle_gamma   90.00
#
_symmetry.space_group_name_H-M   'P 1'
#
loop_
_entity.id
_entity.type
_entity.pdbx_description
1 polymer ?
#
loop_
_entity_poly.entity_id
_entity_poly.type
_entity_poly.pdbx_seq_one_letter_code
_entity_poly.pdbx_strand_id
1 'polypeptide(L)'
;MKCSYCELNCTIHEASTGVCRCYTNESGTIVERFPGTYLVEYPISIETMPLLHFYPQGKFLQVSTIGCNFSCPGCVSEIMTGMVDELAPAMKKRRSGEVVAHALAEHCIGIVFCLNDPAVAYPTFLALAQAAHEQGLLVGCSTNGYFTTNALAGLLPLLDCVSVGVKGCSDAAYRLCGVPAAAPVFSTIQTLVKHHIHVEVTLVHMRGHEPDLIETAEKIATISRNIPLQVMRFVAFGTADLGLEPSIRESELMCDMLMKKVPFVYLFNSPGSTYLDSRCPICGCSIVSREMFGPMGAHVIENLQDGICQCGYHLPITGRIAPLPFAESGMMGGYRPTRALETIDAYLVCLGVTDKESRVRVWVDFMQQNYINELHMKIQTVEGNYAIISHLAQLTGHESKGDELIQYLKTRVAEISENVRGAAKPSVYYMMGLPRFALNEGRFEMRLVELAGGEITNRNLPRQGKPGIMISNADLQRMNPDVMIISGLFSTTVEDVSAYCDEHGIDVSATKNSQIHAMHPSWDFGNPRWILGLMVLANILHPDRCALDIPAEADTLYRKFYGIPFADARTNRSFFRPTTS
;
A
#
# COMPACT_ATOMS: atom_id res chain seq x y z
N MET A 1 -14.34 -10.79 32.58
CA MET A 1 -13.67 -9.48 32.84
C MET A 1 -13.86 -8.58 31.64
N LYS A 2 -13.97 -7.25 31.82
CA LYS A 2 -14.02 -6.31 30.69
C LYS A 2 -12.62 -5.88 30.28
N CYS A 3 -12.33 -5.90 28.98
CA CYS A 3 -11.14 -5.28 28.39
C CYS A 3 -11.34 -3.77 28.33
N SER A 4 -10.36 -2.98 28.76
CA SER A 4 -10.47 -1.51 28.91
C SER A 4 -9.56 -0.71 27.96
N TYR A 5 -8.96 -1.35 26.94
CA TYR A 5 -8.01 -0.65 26.06
C TYR A 5 -8.68 0.06 24.87
N CYS A 6 -9.83 -0.44 24.41
CA CYS A 6 -10.60 0.22 23.36
C CYS A 6 -12.10 0.26 23.70
N GLU A 7 -12.85 1.16 23.06
CA GLU A 7 -14.27 1.43 23.31
C GLU A 7 -15.23 0.29 22.96
N LEU A 8 -14.74 -0.83 22.39
CA LEU A 8 -15.52 -2.06 22.31
C LEU A 8 -15.79 -2.67 23.68
N ASN A 9 -14.92 -2.41 24.66
CA ASN A 9 -15.10 -2.85 26.05
C ASN A 9 -15.52 -4.32 26.16
N CYS A 10 -14.85 -5.20 25.36
CA CYS A 10 -15.19 -6.61 25.23
C CYS A 10 -15.30 -7.31 26.58
N THR A 11 -16.41 -8.02 26.84
CA THR A 11 -16.49 -8.96 27.96
C THR A 11 -15.79 -10.25 27.55
N ILE A 12 -14.63 -10.54 28.16
CA ILE A 12 -13.82 -11.72 27.86
C ILE A 12 -13.99 -12.72 29.01
N HIS A 13 -14.54 -13.89 28.69
CA HIS A 13 -14.68 -15.00 29.63
C HIS A 13 -13.33 -15.68 29.85
N GLU A 14 -13.23 -16.47 30.92
CA GLU A 14 -12.01 -17.24 31.23
C GLU A 14 -11.59 -18.08 30.02
N ALA A 15 -10.29 -18.10 29.72
CA ALA A 15 -9.68 -18.80 28.59
C ALA A 15 -10.27 -18.47 27.20
N SER A 16 -11.03 -17.36 27.07
CA SER A 16 -11.51 -16.87 25.77
C SER A 16 -10.76 -15.59 25.34
N THR A 17 -11.01 -15.13 24.11
CA THR A 17 -10.37 -13.92 23.57
C THR A 17 -11.40 -12.82 23.29
N GLY A 18 -10.94 -11.57 23.25
CA GLY A 18 -11.74 -10.45 22.74
C GLY A 18 -11.89 -10.46 21.21
N VAL A 19 -12.68 -9.53 20.67
CA VAL A 19 -12.94 -9.39 19.21
C VAL A 19 -11.65 -9.31 18.40
N CYS A 20 -10.64 -8.57 18.88
CA CYS A 20 -9.34 -8.43 18.23
C CYS A 20 -8.46 -9.70 18.30
N ARG A 21 -8.81 -10.70 19.10
CA ARG A 21 -8.05 -11.94 19.38
C ARG A 21 -6.65 -11.71 19.97
N CYS A 22 -6.35 -10.51 20.44
CA CYS A 22 -5.04 -10.14 21.01
C CYS A 22 -5.03 -10.07 22.53
N TYR A 23 -6.18 -10.16 23.18
CA TYR A 23 -6.32 -10.22 24.65
C TYR A 23 -7.10 -11.44 25.07
N THR A 24 -6.70 -12.01 26.21
CA THR A 24 -7.39 -13.13 26.87
C THR A 24 -7.65 -12.79 28.33
N ASN A 25 -8.55 -13.54 28.96
CA ASN A 25 -8.77 -13.49 30.41
C ASN A 25 -8.10 -14.68 31.07
N GLU A 26 -7.13 -14.39 31.92
CA GLU A 26 -6.41 -15.39 32.73
C GLU A 26 -6.67 -15.09 34.20
N SER A 27 -7.40 -15.98 34.86
CA SER A 27 -7.71 -15.90 36.32
C SER A 27 -8.31 -14.54 36.73
N GLY A 28 -9.23 -13.99 35.91
CA GLY A 28 -9.89 -12.72 36.17
C GLY A 28 -9.06 -11.48 35.81
N THR A 29 -7.96 -11.63 35.08
CA THR A 29 -7.12 -10.53 34.59
C THR A 29 -7.08 -10.54 33.06
N ILE A 30 -7.25 -9.36 32.43
CA ILE A 30 -7.07 -9.21 30.99
C ILE A 30 -5.58 -9.08 30.70
N VAL A 31 -5.05 -10.03 29.93
CA VAL A 31 -3.64 -10.07 29.53
C VAL A 31 -3.49 -10.01 28.02
N GLU A 32 -2.41 -9.39 27.55
CA GLU A 32 -1.99 -9.40 26.15
C GLU A 32 -1.48 -10.80 25.78
N ARG A 33 -1.99 -11.39 24.70
CA ARG A 33 -1.59 -12.75 24.27
C ARG A 33 -0.15 -12.82 23.74
N PHE A 34 0.33 -11.75 23.16
CA PHE A 34 1.62 -11.69 22.47
C PHE A 34 2.50 -10.53 23.01
N PRO A 35 2.77 -10.46 24.31
CA PRO A 35 3.44 -9.32 24.92
C PRO A 35 4.89 -9.20 24.43
N GLY A 36 5.31 -8.01 24.02
CA GLY A 36 6.65 -7.71 23.52
C GLY A 36 7.04 -8.50 22.28
N THR A 37 6.08 -8.79 21.38
CA THR A 37 6.36 -9.44 20.10
C THR A 37 5.99 -8.52 18.94
N TYR A 38 6.80 -8.55 17.88
CA TYR A 38 6.64 -7.69 16.71
C TYR A 38 6.73 -8.53 15.43
N LEU A 39 5.83 -8.26 14.48
CA LEU A 39 5.88 -8.84 13.15
C LEU A 39 6.80 -8.03 12.22
N VAL A 40 6.81 -6.71 12.41
CA VAL A 40 7.54 -5.76 11.55
C VAL A 40 8.42 -4.87 12.41
N GLU A 41 9.65 -4.66 11.95
CA GLU A 41 10.64 -3.75 12.55
C GLU A 41 11.64 -3.34 11.47
N TYR A 42 11.44 -2.17 10.82
CA TYR A 42 12.37 -1.63 9.83
C TYR A 42 12.21 -0.11 9.65
N PRO A 43 13.26 0.61 9.17
CA PRO A 43 13.19 2.05 8.92
C PRO A 43 12.26 2.42 7.76
N ILE A 44 11.51 3.52 7.95
CA ILE A 44 10.67 4.16 6.92
C ILE A 44 10.88 5.66 6.91
N SER A 45 10.51 6.32 5.80
CA SER A 45 10.18 7.74 5.81
C SER A 45 8.84 7.97 6.52
N ILE A 46 8.72 9.07 7.27
CA ILE A 46 7.46 9.37 7.98
C ILE A 46 6.28 9.54 7.03
N GLU A 47 6.52 9.96 5.78
CA GLU A 47 5.47 10.09 4.76
C GLU A 47 4.90 8.74 4.30
N THR A 48 5.55 7.64 4.64
CA THR A 48 5.01 6.28 4.45
C THR A 48 3.95 5.93 5.50
N MET A 49 3.99 6.57 6.69
CA MET A 49 2.91 6.50 7.69
C MET A 49 1.82 7.56 7.46
N PRO A 50 1.63 8.05 6.29
CA PRO A 50 1.13 9.29 5.74
C PRO A 50 1.02 10.46 6.73
N LEU A 51 2.16 10.90 7.27
CA LEU A 51 2.30 12.17 7.99
C LEU A 51 3.15 13.12 7.14
N LEU A 52 2.52 14.17 6.59
CA LEU A 52 3.17 15.07 5.64
C LEU A 52 3.62 16.40 6.26
N HIS A 53 3.11 16.74 7.45
CA HIS A 53 3.43 17.95 8.20
C HIS A 53 4.21 17.68 9.49
N PHE A 54 4.68 16.43 9.70
CA PHE A 54 5.48 16.06 10.87
C PHE A 54 6.87 15.59 10.44
N TYR A 55 7.91 16.39 10.74
CA TYR A 55 9.31 16.10 10.37
C TYR A 55 9.46 15.52 8.95
N PRO A 56 8.99 16.20 7.88
CA PRO A 56 9.00 15.66 6.52
C PRO A 56 10.36 15.11 6.14
N GLN A 57 10.40 13.98 5.42
CA GLN A 57 11.58 13.18 5.07
C GLN A 57 12.30 12.54 6.28
N GLY A 58 11.77 12.67 7.49
CA GLY A 58 12.38 12.10 8.68
C GLY A 58 12.40 10.57 8.64
N LYS A 59 13.52 9.97 9.07
CA LYS A 59 13.70 8.53 9.19
C LYS A 59 13.16 8.04 10.53
N PHE A 60 12.18 7.15 10.52
CA PHE A 60 11.57 6.54 11.71
C PHE A 60 11.68 5.03 11.65
N LEU A 61 11.79 4.37 12.81
CA LEU A 61 11.64 2.92 12.88
C LEU A 61 10.17 2.56 12.93
N GLN A 62 9.68 1.90 11.88
CA GLN A 62 8.33 1.34 11.85
C GLN A 62 8.32 0.04 12.64
N VAL A 63 7.34 -0.08 13.53
CA VAL A 63 7.02 -1.33 14.23
C VAL A 63 5.56 -1.69 14.06
N SER A 64 5.26 -2.97 14.01
CA SER A 64 3.87 -3.46 14.10
C SER A 64 3.79 -4.79 14.81
N THR A 65 2.61 -5.09 15.35
CA THR A 65 2.21 -6.41 15.82
C THR A 65 1.23 -7.03 14.83
N ILE A 66 0.21 -7.73 15.30
CA ILE A 66 -0.88 -8.31 14.50
C ILE A 66 -2.23 -7.97 15.13
N GLY A 67 -3.31 -8.11 14.35
CA GLY A 67 -4.67 -7.89 14.80
C GLY A 67 -5.14 -6.43 14.70
N CYS A 68 -6.44 -6.25 14.81
CA CYS A 68 -7.11 -4.96 14.88
C CYS A 68 -8.43 -5.13 15.66
N ASN A 69 -8.88 -4.07 16.30
CA ASN A 69 -10.20 -4.02 16.95
C ASN A 69 -11.33 -3.70 15.95
N PHE A 70 -11.01 -3.35 14.69
CA PHE A 70 -11.95 -3.19 13.58
C PHE A 70 -11.84 -4.36 12.60
N SER A 71 -12.88 -4.53 11.74
CA SER A 71 -12.95 -5.49 10.64
C SER A 71 -13.38 -4.80 9.34
N CYS A 72 -12.65 -3.76 8.93
CA CYS A 72 -12.99 -2.94 7.77
C CYS A 72 -12.90 -3.74 6.47
N PRO A 73 -13.93 -3.75 5.60
CA PRO A 73 -13.85 -4.33 4.28
C PRO A 73 -12.78 -3.67 3.42
N GLY A 74 -11.98 -4.45 2.68
CA GLY A 74 -10.92 -3.93 1.81
C GLY A 74 -9.76 -3.28 2.57
N CYS A 75 -9.50 -3.68 3.81
CA CYS A 75 -8.36 -3.20 4.59
C CYS A 75 -7.05 -3.54 3.90
N VAL A 76 -6.18 -2.54 3.68
CA VAL A 76 -4.85 -2.73 3.06
C VAL A 76 -3.94 -3.68 3.86
N SER A 77 -4.20 -3.84 5.16
CA SER A 77 -3.49 -4.74 6.06
C SER A 77 -4.32 -5.97 6.46
N GLU A 78 -5.28 -6.39 5.66
CA GLU A 78 -6.25 -7.44 6.00
C GLU A 78 -5.59 -8.74 6.49
N ILE A 79 -4.50 -9.18 5.85
CA ILE A 79 -3.75 -10.38 6.29
C ILE A 79 -3.24 -10.20 7.72
N MET A 80 -2.63 -9.05 8.02
CA MET A 80 -2.06 -8.79 9.35
C MET A 80 -3.12 -8.60 10.43
N THR A 81 -4.26 -8.02 10.06
CA THR A 81 -5.33 -7.70 11.01
C THR A 81 -6.33 -8.84 11.21
N GLY A 82 -6.52 -9.67 10.18
CA GLY A 82 -7.51 -10.75 10.17
C GLY A 82 -6.99 -12.13 10.52
N MET A 83 -5.69 -12.42 10.30
CA MET A 83 -5.13 -13.77 10.46
C MET A 83 -4.20 -13.86 11.68
N VAL A 84 -4.74 -13.50 12.86
CA VAL A 84 -3.96 -13.35 14.11
C VAL A 84 -3.28 -14.63 14.53
N ASP A 85 -4.01 -15.74 14.58
CA ASP A 85 -3.49 -17.02 15.07
C ASP A 85 -2.50 -17.65 14.09
N GLU A 86 -2.66 -17.36 12.81
CA GLU A 86 -1.78 -17.80 11.73
C GLU A 86 -0.45 -17.05 11.72
N LEU A 87 -0.47 -15.74 11.97
CA LEU A 87 0.73 -14.89 11.95
C LEU A 87 1.47 -14.85 13.29
N ALA A 88 0.83 -15.21 14.40
CA ALA A 88 1.46 -15.19 15.71
C ALA A 88 2.81 -15.95 15.76
N PRO A 89 2.98 -17.13 15.14
CA PRO A 89 4.27 -17.82 15.11
C PRO A 89 5.37 -17.08 14.34
N ALA A 90 5.01 -16.17 13.43
CA ALA A 90 5.97 -15.38 12.64
C ALA A 90 6.51 -14.15 13.40
N MET A 91 5.89 -13.79 14.52
CA MET A 91 6.35 -12.65 15.33
C MET A 91 7.64 -12.94 16.08
N LYS A 92 8.49 -11.92 16.23
CA LYS A 92 9.75 -11.96 16.97
C LYS A 92 9.58 -11.36 18.36
N LYS A 93 10.00 -12.09 19.38
CA LYS A 93 10.06 -11.57 20.75
C LYS A 93 11.21 -10.57 20.88
N ARG A 94 10.91 -9.35 21.32
CA ARG A 94 11.89 -8.29 21.52
C ARG A 94 11.56 -7.51 22.81
N ARG A 95 12.55 -7.16 23.58
CA ARG A 95 12.40 -6.19 24.68
C ARG A 95 12.36 -4.78 24.11
N SER A 96 11.60 -3.88 24.72
CA SER A 96 11.47 -2.48 24.25
C SER A 96 12.84 -1.80 24.06
N GLY A 97 13.81 -2.02 24.97
CA GLY A 97 15.18 -1.51 24.86
C GLY A 97 15.95 -2.04 23.63
N GLU A 98 15.67 -3.25 23.16
CA GLU A 98 16.30 -3.80 21.93
C GLU A 98 15.74 -3.14 20.67
N VAL A 99 14.44 -2.84 20.66
CA VAL A 99 13.79 -2.10 19.56
C VAL A 99 14.30 -0.66 19.51
N VAL A 100 14.43 -0.02 20.67
CA VAL A 100 15.01 1.33 20.79
C VAL A 100 16.47 1.34 20.34
N ALA A 101 17.29 0.37 20.77
CA ALA A 101 18.68 0.25 20.31
C ALA A 101 18.78 0.08 18.79
N HIS A 102 17.86 -0.66 18.17
CA HIS A 102 17.78 -0.78 16.71
C HIS A 102 17.47 0.57 16.05
N ALA A 103 16.48 1.31 16.57
CA ALA A 103 16.16 2.65 16.06
C ALA A 103 17.37 3.59 16.10
N LEU A 104 18.12 3.59 17.21
CA LEU A 104 19.32 4.40 17.36
C LEU A 104 20.44 3.95 16.41
N ALA A 105 20.67 2.65 16.26
CA ALA A 105 21.68 2.10 15.34
C ALA A 105 21.35 2.43 13.87
N GLU A 106 20.08 2.51 13.51
CA GLU A 106 19.59 2.92 12.20
C GLU A 106 19.54 4.45 12.03
N HIS A 107 19.96 5.23 13.03
CA HIS A 107 19.87 6.69 13.02
C HIS A 107 18.43 7.20 12.78
N CYS A 108 17.43 6.50 13.29
CA CYS A 108 16.05 6.98 13.29
C CYS A 108 15.86 8.09 14.31
N ILE A 109 15.07 9.10 13.97
CA ILE A 109 14.74 10.20 14.90
C ILE A 109 13.56 9.85 15.81
N GLY A 110 12.86 8.74 15.54
CA GLY A 110 11.72 8.29 16.30
C GLY A 110 11.29 6.87 15.94
N ILE A 111 10.27 6.39 16.66
CA ILE A 111 9.62 5.09 16.45
C ILE A 111 8.15 5.32 16.19
N VAL A 112 7.59 4.63 15.19
CA VAL A 112 6.17 4.70 14.84
C VAL A 112 5.53 3.31 14.80
N PHE A 113 4.39 3.18 15.49
CA PHE A 113 3.57 1.97 15.45
C PHE A 113 2.53 2.12 14.33
N CYS A 114 2.57 1.26 13.31
CA CYS A 114 1.64 1.33 12.19
C CYS A 114 1.40 -0.04 11.53
N LEU A 115 0.60 -0.09 10.48
CA LEU A 115 0.08 -1.26 9.75
C LEU A 115 -1.09 -1.97 10.44
N ASN A 116 -1.09 -2.05 11.77
CA ASN A 116 -2.23 -2.50 12.57
C ASN A 116 -2.50 -1.50 13.70
N ASP A 117 -3.56 -1.71 14.47
CA ASP A 117 -3.95 -0.74 15.51
C ASP A 117 -3.21 -0.97 16.83
N PRO A 118 -2.59 0.07 17.45
CA PRO A 118 -1.87 -0.07 18.71
C PRO A 118 -2.75 -0.45 19.91
N ALA A 119 -4.06 -0.21 19.87
CA ALA A 119 -4.97 -0.60 20.95
C ALA A 119 -5.02 -2.12 21.19
N VAL A 120 -4.65 -2.94 20.18
CA VAL A 120 -4.64 -4.41 20.32
C VAL A 120 -3.36 -4.96 20.93
N ALA A 121 -2.33 -4.13 21.05
CA ALA A 121 -1.05 -4.43 21.72
C ALA A 121 -0.68 -3.28 22.67
N TYR A 122 -1.66 -2.74 23.39
CA TYR A 122 -1.51 -1.53 24.19
C TYR A 122 -0.38 -1.62 25.24
N PRO A 123 -0.26 -2.68 26.08
CA PRO A 123 0.85 -2.79 27.03
C PRO A 123 2.22 -2.83 26.35
N THR A 124 2.36 -3.54 25.24
CA THR A 124 3.59 -3.60 24.44
C THR A 124 3.93 -2.23 23.85
N PHE A 125 2.95 -1.52 23.28
CA PHE A 125 3.17 -0.20 22.71
C PHE A 125 3.50 0.83 23.79
N LEU A 126 2.81 0.82 24.93
CA LEU A 126 3.08 1.72 26.06
C LEU A 126 4.52 1.54 26.57
N ALA A 127 4.96 0.31 26.80
CA ALA A 127 6.33 0.02 27.25
C ALA A 127 7.39 0.45 26.22
N LEU A 128 7.11 0.29 24.93
CA LEU A 128 7.99 0.76 23.87
C LEU A 128 8.06 2.29 23.82
N ALA A 129 6.90 2.96 23.90
CA ALA A 129 6.81 4.41 23.90
C ALA A 129 7.59 5.04 25.08
N GLN A 130 7.46 4.46 26.28
CA GLN A 130 8.24 4.88 27.45
C GLN A 130 9.74 4.75 27.22
N ALA A 131 10.19 3.57 26.76
CA ALA A 131 11.62 3.32 26.49
C ALA A 131 12.19 4.22 25.37
N ALA A 132 11.39 4.54 24.34
CA ALA A 132 11.79 5.45 23.27
C ALA A 132 11.90 6.90 23.79
N HIS A 133 10.91 7.35 24.54
CA HIS A 133 10.88 8.69 25.14
C HIS A 133 12.07 8.93 26.08
N GLU A 134 12.44 7.93 26.91
CA GLU A 134 13.61 7.97 27.81
C GLU A 134 14.94 8.16 27.05
N GLN A 135 14.99 7.76 25.79
CA GLN A 135 16.17 7.94 24.92
C GLN A 135 16.06 9.17 24.00
N GLY A 136 15.03 10.02 24.18
CA GLY A 136 14.81 11.23 23.41
C GLY A 136 14.35 10.97 21.96
N LEU A 137 13.84 9.79 21.66
CA LEU A 137 13.22 9.46 20.36
C LEU A 137 11.78 9.95 20.32
N LEU A 138 11.36 10.46 19.16
CA LEU A 138 9.98 10.81 18.89
C LEU A 138 9.12 9.54 18.81
N VAL A 139 7.87 9.62 19.27
CA VAL A 139 6.95 8.49 19.29
C VAL A 139 5.66 8.84 18.56
N GLY A 140 5.24 7.96 17.65
CA GLY A 140 3.98 8.13 16.96
C GLY A 140 3.24 6.82 16.69
N CYS A 141 1.99 6.95 16.23
CA CYS A 141 1.23 5.79 15.78
C CYS A 141 0.22 6.14 14.68
N SER A 142 -0.09 5.13 13.86
CA SER A 142 -1.31 5.11 13.03
C SER A 142 -2.38 4.30 13.76
N THR A 143 -3.57 4.85 13.93
CA THR A 143 -4.65 4.22 14.69
C THR A 143 -6.02 4.54 14.09
N ASN A 144 -7.01 3.68 14.35
CA ASN A 144 -8.41 4.01 14.08
C ASN A 144 -9.04 4.93 15.17
N GLY A 145 -8.25 5.28 16.19
CA GLY A 145 -8.66 6.23 17.22
C GLY A 145 -9.70 5.72 18.24
N TYR A 146 -9.93 4.42 18.31
CA TYR A 146 -10.98 3.81 19.15
C TYR A 146 -10.51 3.44 20.56
N PHE A 147 -9.60 4.24 21.13
CA PHE A 147 -9.13 4.08 22.51
C PHE A 147 -10.19 4.44 23.53
N THR A 148 -10.19 3.77 24.70
CA THR A 148 -10.89 4.31 25.88
C THR A 148 -10.18 5.58 26.37
N THR A 149 -10.90 6.43 27.09
CA THR A 149 -10.33 7.64 27.70
C THR A 149 -9.11 7.32 28.57
N ASN A 150 -9.17 6.23 29.35
CA ASN A 150 -8.05 5.84 30.23
C ASN A 150 -6.83 5.34 29.45
N ALA A 151 -7.05 4.54 28.42
CA ALA A 151 -5.96 4.06 27.56
C ALA A 151 -5.29 5.25 26.85
N LEU A 152 -6.07 6.15 26.27
CA LEU A 152 -5.53 7.34 25.62
C LEU A 152 -4.74 8.21 26.62
N ALA A 153 -5.28 8.45 27.82
CA ALA A 153 -4.62 9.24 28.86
C ALA A 153 -3.23 8.70 29.23
N GLY A 154 -3.02 7.37 29.23
CA GLY A 154 -1.72 6.76 29.46
C GLY A 154 -0.70 7.00 28.35
N LEU A 155 -1.16 7.20 27.09
CA LEU A 155 -0.30 7.47 25.94
C LEU A 155 0.00 8.96 25.74
N LEU A 156 -0.90 9.86 26.13
CA LEU A 156 -0.75 11.31 25.88
C LEU A 156 0.63 11.90 26.25
N PRO A 157 1.26 11.55 27.40
CA PRO A 157 2.57 12.12 27.75
C PRO A 157 3.74 11.62 26.88
N LEU A 158 3.49 10.60 26.05
CA LEU A 158 4.53 9.89 25.31
C LEU A 158 4.41 10.06 23.78
N LEU A 159 3.26 10.58 23.31
CA LEU A 159 3.00 10.71 21.88
C LEU A 159 3.39 12.10 21.36
N ASP A 160 4.15 12.14 20.26
CA ASP A 160 4.48 13.34 19.50
C ASP A 160 3.55 13.51 18.29
N CYS A 161 3.15 12.41 17.64
CA CYS A 161 2.30 12.44 16.46
C CYS A 161 1.36 11.25 16.33
N VAL A 162 0.21 11.48 15.72
CA VAL A 162 -0.79 10.42 15.45
C VAL A 162 -1.42 10.63 14.07
N SER A 163 -1.41 9.58 13.25
CA SER A 163 -2.24 9.47 12.05
C SER A 163 -3.54 8.74 12.41
N VAL A 164 -4.68 9.43 12.35
CA VAL A 164 -5.98 8.86 12.73
C VAL A 164 -6.76 8.46 11.47
N GLY A 165 -7.00 7.14 11.32
CA GLY A 165 -7.79 6.59 10.23
C GLY A 165 -9.30 6.68 10.48
N VAL A 166 -9.94 7.75 10.04
CA VAL A 166 -11.38 7.98 10.16
C VAL A 166 -12.13 7.22 9.07
N LYS A 167 -13.23 6.56 9.44
CA LYS A 167 -14.03 5.72 8.52
C LYS A 167 -15.29 6.43 8.00
N GLY A 168 -15.49 7.68 8.37
CA GLY A 168 -16.65 8.52 8.08
C GLY A 168 -17.12 9.25 9.33
N CYS A 169 -18.20 10.02 9.22
CA CYS A 169 -18.77 10.73 10.38
C CYS A 169 -20.01 10.03 10.96
N SER A 170 -20.58 9.07 10.24
CA SER A 170 -21.81 8.37 10.63
C SER A 170 -21.53 7.05 11.35
N ASP A 171 -22.40 6.68 12.31
CA ASP A 171 -22.33 5.35 12.94
C ASP A 171 -22.55 4.20 11.94
N ALA A 172 -23.22 4.45 10.82
CA ALA A 172 -23.41 3.47 9.76
C ALA A 172 -22.08 3.05 9.14
N ALA A 173 -21.19 4.02 8.83
CA ALA A 173 -19.85 3.74 8.31
C ALA A 173 -19.02 2.90 9.29
N TYR A 174 -19.14 3.18 10.59
CA TYR A 174 -18.42 2.42 11.63
C TYR A 174 -18.98 1.01 11.83
N ARG A 175 -20.29 0.82 11.71
CA ARG A 175 -20.88 -0.54 11.74
C ARG A 175 -20.38 -1.43 10.61
N LEU A 176 -20.09 -0.89 9.42
CA LEU A 176 -19.42 -1.64 8.34
C LEU A 176 -18.01 -2.10 8.73
N CYS A 177 -17.34 -1.37 9.63
CA CYS A 177 -16.04 -1.73 10.18
C CYS A 177 -16.11 -2.55 11.47
N GLY A 178 -17.31 -3.07 11.83
CA GLY A 178 -17.52 -3.96 12.98
C GLY A 178 -17.62 -3.25 14.34
N VAL A 179 -17.81 -1.92 14.38
CA VAL A 179 -17.92 -1.15 15.63
C VAL A 179 -19.17 -0.26 15.65
N PRO A 180 -19.75 0.07 16.82
CA PRO A 180 -21.10 0.65 16.89
C PRO A 180 -21.18 2.13 16.52
N ALA A 181 -20.12 2.94 16.74
CA ALA A 181 -20.26 4.39 16.71
C ALA A 181 -19.00 5.13 16.28
N ALA A 182 -19.18 6.31 15.66
CA ALA A 182 -18.13 7.22 15.22
C ALA A 182 -17.58 8.11 16.36
N ALA A 183 -18.41 8.43 17.35
CA ALA A 183 -18.12 9.43 18.39
C ALA A 183 -16.77 9.23 19.12
N PRO A 184 -16.33 8.01 19.50
CA PRO A 184 -15.06 7.80 20.19
C PRO A 184 -13.86 8.30 19.39
N VAL A 185 -13.87 8.13 18.07
CA VAL A 185 -12.76 8.55 17.19
C VAL A 185 -12.60 10.07 17.18
N PHE A 186 -13.69 10.81 17.05
CA PHE A 186 -13.66 12.27 17.10
C PHE A 186 -13.27 12.80 18.49
N SER A 187 -13.69 12.11 19.57
CA SER A 187 -13.24 12.41 20.93
C SER A 187 -11.73 12.22 21.09
N THR A 188 -11.18 11.16 20.50
CA THR A 188 -9.73 10.92 20.46
C THR A 188 -9.01 12.06 19.73
N ILE A 189 -9.46 12.46 18.52
CA ILE A 189 -8.87 13.57 17.76
C ILE A 189 -8.90 14.88 18.59
N GLN A 190 -10.03 15.21 19.19
CA GLN A 190 -10.18 16.40 20.03
C GLN A 190 -9.20 16.38 21.21
N THR A 191 -9.06 15.22 21.87
CA THR A 191 -8.17 15.04 23.00
C THR A 191 -6.70 15.22 22.59
N LEU A 192 -6.28 14.60 21.49
CA LEU A 192 -4.92 14.73 20.95
C LEU A 192 -4.58 16.19 20.62
N VAL A 193 -5.47 16.89 19.91
CA VAL A 193 -5.30 18.31 19.57
C VAL A 193 -5.22 19.19 20.82
N LYS A 194 -6.07 18.94 21.82
CA LYS A 194 -6.06 19.66 23.10
C LYS A 194 -4.74 19.49 23.86
N HIS A 195 -4.09 18.34 23.70
CA HIS A 195 -2.80 18.04 24.31
C HIS A 195 -1.60 18.40 23.42
N HIS A 196 -1.81 19.18 22.35
CA HIS A 196 -0.80 19.66 21.42
C HIS A 196 0.00 18.55 20.71
N ILE A 197 -0.57 17.35 20.59
CA ILE A 197 -0.01 16.26 19.80
C ILE A 197 -0.27 16.55 18.33
N HIS A 198 0.72 16.35 17.47
CA HIS A 198 0.53 16.51 16.03
C HIS A 198 -0.44 15.45 15.51
N VAL A 199 -1.51 15.90 14.83
CA VAL A 199 -2.55 15.01 14.29
C VAL A 199 -2.72 15.25 12.79
N GLU A 200 -2.69 14.18 12.02
CA GLU A 200 -3.17 14.15 10.64
C GLU A 200 -4.27 13.09 10.52
N VAL A 201 -5.24 13.31 9.64
CA VAL A 201 -6.40 12.42 9.51
C VAL A 201 -6.40 11.76 8.15
N THR A 202 -6.49 10.43 8.15
CA THR A 202 -6.63 9.63 6.93
C THR A 202 -8.11 9.33 6.69
N LEU A 203 -8.59 9.65 5.47
CA LEU A 203 -9.92 9.35 4.95
C LEU A 203 -9.82 8.41 3.76
N VAL A 204 -10.81 7.54 3.54
CA VAL A 204 -10.86 6.67 2.37
C VAL A 204 -11.93 7.16 1.41
N HIS A 205 -11.54 7.55 0.20
CA HIS A 205 -12.49 7.91 -0.85
C HIS A 205 -12.92 6.65 -1.60
N MET A 206 -14.19 6.29 -1.44
CA MET A 206 -14.89 5.23 -2.19
C MET A 206 -16.03 5.86 -2.99
N ARG A 207 -16.28 5.38 -4.20
CA ARG A 207 -17.39 5.85 -5.04
C ARG A 207 -18.71 5.66 -4.34
N GLY A 208 -19.56 6.71 -4.33
CA GLY A 208 -20.85 6.72 -3.65
C GLY A 208 -20.80 7.10 -2.16
N HIS A 209 -19.60 7.40 -1.60
CA HIS A 209 -19.42 7.80 -0.22
C HIS A 209 -19.00 9.27 -0.06
N GLU A 210 -19.05 10.06 -1.13
CA GLU A 210 -18.59 11.45 -1.20
C GLU A 210 -19.29 12.38 -0.18
N PRO A 211 -20.62 12.28 0.05
CA PRO A 211 -21.29 13.11 1.06
C PRO A 211 -20.75 12.91 2.48
N ASP A 212 -20.48 11.65 2.86
CA ASP A 212 -19.94 11.32 4.19
C ASP A 212 -18.51 11.85 4.37
N LEU A 213 -17.68 11.87 3.28
CA LEU A 213 -16.35 12.47 3.32
C LEU A 213 -16.41 13.99 3.55
N ILE A 214 -17.32 14.68 2.87
CA ILE A 214 -17.49 16.14 3.01
C ILE A 214 -17.92 16.48 4.44
N GLU A 215 -18.92 15.79 4.97
CA GLU A 215 -19.39 15.96 6.33
C GLU A 215 -18.29 15.64 7.36
N THR A 216 -17.51 14.61 7.11
CA THR A 216 -16.34 14.26 7.93
C THR A 216 -15.31 15.38 7.96
N ALA A 217 -14.96 15.97 6.81
CA ALA A 217 -14.04 17.09 6.73
C ALA A 217 -14.59 18.34 7.45
N GLU A 218 -15.88 18.63 7.33
CA GLU A 218 -16.54 19.70 8.08
C GLU A 218 -16.42 19.48 9.59
N LYS A 219 -16.68 18.28 10.06
CA LYS A 219 -16.57 17.93 11.47
C LYS A 219 -15.13 18.05 11.98
N ILE A 220 -14.13 17.62 11.19
CA ILE A 220 -12.71 17.82 11.53
C ILE A 220 -12.36 19.30 11.56
N ALA A 221 -12.84 20.10 10.60
CA ALA A 221 -12.63 21.54 10.57
C ALA A 221 -13.17 22.28 11.80
N THR A 222 -14.21 21.75 12.47
CA THR A 222 -14.68 22.29 13.77
C THR A 222 -13.71 22.02 14.91
N ILE A 223 -12.90 20.96 14.84
CA ILE A 223 -11.86 20.66 15.83
C ILE A 223 -10.63 21.53 15.55
N SER A 224 -10.11 21.47 14.32
CA SER A 224 -9.03 22.36 13.86
C SER A 224 -8.96 22.35 12.34
N ARG A 225 -8.91 23.54 11.72
CA ARG A 225 -8.70 23.69 10.28
C ARG A 225 -7.27 23.38 9.84
N ASN A 226 -6.33 23.29 10.78
CA ASN A 226 -4.92 23.00 10.50
C ASN A 226 -4.61 21.51 10.48
N ILE A 227 -5.56 20.62 10.73
CA ILE A 227 -5.38 19.18 10.61
C ILE A 227 -5.30 18.83 9.13
N PRO A 228 -4.16 18.29 8.62
CA PRO A 228 -4.06 17.81 7.26
C PRO A 228 -4.95 16.59 7.03
N LEU A 229 -5.63 16.54 5.89
CA LEU A 229 -6.45 15.40 5.46
C LEU A 229 -5.71 14.58 4.40
N GLN A 230 -5.48 13.31 4.69
CA GLN A 230 -4.87 12.33 3.80
C GLN A 230 -5.99 11.52 3.13
N VAL A 231 -6.38 11.88 1.93
CA VAL A 231 -7.41 11.17 1.16
C VAL A 231 -6.77 9.96 0.48
N MET A 232 -7.09 8.76 0.95
CA MET A 232 -6.69 7.52 0.33
C MET A 232 -7.71 7.15 -0.75
N ARG A 233 -7.35 7.29 -2.03
CA ARG A 233 -8.18 6.70 -3.08
C ARG A 233 -8.29 5.21 -2.81
N PHE A 234 -9.53 4.71 -2.70
CA PHE A 234 -9.78 3.29 -2.48
C PHE A 234 -9.25 2.48 -3.66
N VAL A 235 -8.54 1.41 -3.35
CA VAL A 235 -8.10 0.40 -4.31
C VAL A 235 -8.68 -0.92 -3.86
N ALA A 236 -9.51 -1.52 -4.69
CA ALA A 236 -10.24 -2.73 -4.34
C ALA A 236 -9.30 -3.95 -4.31
N PHE A 237 -8.79 -4.29 -3.14
CA PHE A 237 -8.03 -5.51 -2.90
C PHE A 237 -8.92 -6.62 -2.32
N GLY A 238 -8.48 -7.85 -2.46
CA GLY A 238 -9.17 -9.00 -1.88
C GLY A 238 -10.59 -9.17 -2.42
N THR A 239 -11.56 -9.25 -1.52
CA THR A 239 -12.99 -9.43 -1.82
C THR A 239 -13.76 -8.12 -2.00
N ALA A 240 -13.07 -6.98 -1.99
CA ALA A 240 -13.71 -5.68 -2.12
C ALA A 240 -14.34 -5.49 -3.52
N ASP A 241 -15.47 -4.80 -3.55
CA ASP A 241 -16.17 -4.49 -4.80
C ASP A 241 -15.36 -3.49 -5.64
N LEU A 242 -15.05 -3.88 -6.88
CA LEU A 242 -14.36 -3.02 -7.86
C LEU A 242 -15.15 -1.76 -8.19
N GLY A 243 -16.48 -1.79 -8.12
CA GLY A 243 -17.36 -0.66 -8.36
C GLY A 243 -17.16 0.49 -7.36
N LEU A 244 -16.58 0.21 -6.19
CA LEU A 244 -16.27 1.22 -5.17
C LEU A 244 -14.96 1.98 -5.43
N GLU A 245 -14.11 1.50 -6.37
CA GLU A 245 -12.85 2.17 -6.71
C GLU A 245 -13.11 3.40 -7.59
N PRO A 246 -12.86 4.63 -7.11
CA PRO A 246 -13.00 5.83 -7.91
C PRO A 246 -11.83 5.98 -8.88
N SER A 247 -12.04 6.66 -10.01
CA SER A 247 -10.94 7.11 -10.86
C SER A 247 -10.05 8.13 -10.14
N ILE A 248 -8.85 8.36 -10.65
CA ILE A 248 -7.96 9.40 -10.11
C ILE A 248 -8.65 10.75 -10.22
N ARG A 249 -9.31 11.04 -11.35
CA ARG A 249 -10.03 12.30 -11.58
C ARG A 249 -11.17 12.53 -10.60
N GLU A 250 -12.00 11.50 -10.31
CA GLU A 250 -13.04 11.59 -9.28
C GLU A 250 -12.43 11.95 -7.92
N SER A 251 -11.29 11.37 -7.59
CA SER A 251 -10.60 11.63 -6.32
C SER A 251 -9.94 13.01 -6.25
N GLU A 252 -9.43 13.54 -7.35
CA GLU A 252 -8.94 14.91 -7.44
C GLU A 252 -10.08 15.92 -7.24
N LEU A 253 -11.23 15.71 -7.89
CA LEU A 253 -12.43 16.54 -7.68
C LEU A 253 -12.93 16.48 -6.23
N MET A 254 -12.85 15.31 -5.58
CA MET A 254 -13.16 15.19 -4.15
C MET A 254 -12.19 16.04 -3.31
N CYS A 255 -10.89 15.97 -3.58
CA CYS A 255 -9.91 16.81 -2.88
C CYS A 255 -10.20 18.30 -3.04
N ASP A 256 -10.60 18.75 -4.24
CA ASP A 256 -11.00 20.16 -4.48
C ASP A 256 -12.21 20.56 -3.62
N MET A 257 -13.18 19.66 -3.43
CA MET A 257 -14.31 19.91 -2.55
C MET A 257 -13.90 20.00 -1.07
N LEU A 258 -13.00 19.13 -0.63
CA LEU A 258 -12.49 19.09 0.74
C LEU A 258 -11.59 20.31 1.05
N MET A 259 -10.81 20.79 0.08
CA MET A 259 -9.98 22.00 0.23
C MET A 259 -10.81 23.27 0.51
N LYS A 260 -12.10 23.29 0.17
CA LYS A 260 -13.03 24.36 0.60
C LYS A 260 -13.32 24.36 2.11
N LYS A 261 -13.05 23.25 2.79
CA LYS A 261 -13.30 23.07 4.24
C LYS A 261 -12.02 23.23 5.05
N VAL A 262 -10.91 22.64 4.58
CA VAL A 262 -9.58 22.68 5.22
C VAL A 262 -8.51 22.98 4.18
N PRO A 263 -7.44 23.71 4.51
CA PRO A 263 -6.45 24.15 3.51
C PRO A 263 -5.49 23.04 3.06
N PHE A 264 -5.34 21.96 3.80
CA PHE A 264 -4.35 20.92 3.54
C PHE A 264 -5.04 19.58 3.27
N VAL A 265 -5.15 19.22 2.00
CA VAL A 265 -5.75 17.96 1.53
C VAL A 265 -4.80 17.32 0.53
N TYR A 266 -4.49 16.05 0.75
CA TYR A 266 -3.54 15.27 -0.02
C TYR A 266 -4.19 14.02 -0.58
N LEU A 267 -3.83 13.63 -1.81
CA LEU A 267 -4.40 12.47 -2.48
C LEU A 267 -3.36 11.36 -2.64
N PHE A 268 -3.55 10.25 -1.93
CA PHE A 268 -2.73 9.06 -2.03
C PHE A 268 -3.29 8.02 -3.00
N ASN A 269 -2.50 7.00 -3.34
CA ASN A 269 -2.85 5.91 -4.26
C ASN A 269 -3.29 6.40 -5.66
N SER A 270 -2.76 7.55 -6.09
CA SER A 270 -3.15 8.22 -7.33
C SER A 270 -1.92 8.62 -8.15
N PRO A 271 -1.20 7.64 -8.73
CA PRO A 271 0.02 7.91 -9.49
C PRO A 271 -0.26 8.85 -10.67
N GLY A 272 0.59 9.85 -10.83
CA GLY A 272 0.42 10.88 -11.85
C GLY A 272 -0.35 12.12 -11.39
N SER A 273 -1.03 12.07 -10.25
CA SER A 273 -1.67 13.22 -9.61
C SER A 273 -0.64 14.13 -8.92
N THR A 274 -0.90 15.44 -8.88
CA THR A 274 -0.09 16.44 -8.18
C THR A 274 -0.63 16.79 -6.79
N TYR A 275 -1.64 16.10 -6.31
CA TYR A 275 -2.30 16.38 -5.03
C TYR A 275 -1.54 15.85 -3.80
N LEU A 276 -0.30 15.35 -3.97
CA LEU A 276 0.63 15.09 -2.86
C LEU A 276 1.47 16.32 -2.49
N ASP A 277 1.47 17.36 -3.32
CA ASP A 277 2.21 18.58 -3.04
C ASP A 277 1.59 19.37 -1.90
N SER A 278 2.42 19.87 -0.97
CA SER A 278 2.00 20.90 -0.02
C SER A 278 2.02 22.26 -0.69
N ARG A 279 0.84 22.81 -0.97
CA ARG A 279 0.70 24.09 -1.66
C ARG A 279 0.40 25.21 -0.68
N CYS A 280 0.91 26.40 -1.00
CA CYS A 280 0.60 27.62 -0.26
C CYS A 280 -0.89 27.96 -0.42
N PRO A 281 -1.67 28.07 0.68
CA PRO A 281 -3.09 28.42 0.59
C PRO A 281 -3.34 29.87 0.17
N ILE A 282 -2.29 30.73 0.13
CA ILE A 282 -2.40 32.13 -0.26
C ILE A 282 -2.13 32.31 -1.77
N CYS A 283 -1.05 31.75 -2.30
CA CYS A 283 -0.63 31.99 -3.68
C CYS A 283 -0.63 30.74 -4.58
N GLY A 284 -0.96 29.55 -4.03
CA GLY A 284 -1.04 28.29 -4.78
C GLY A 284 0.30 27.65 -5.14
N CYS A 285 1.45 28.32 -4.89
CA CYS A 285 2.76 27.76 -5.19
C CYS A 285 3.03 26.47 -4.40
N SER A 286 3.68 25.48 -5.01
CA SER A 286 4.17 24.29 -4.31
C SER A 286 5.30 24.68 -3.36
N ILE A 287 5.18 24.30 -2.09
CA ILE A 287 6.19 24.50 -1.05
C ILE A 287 7.00 23.22 -0.87
N VAL A 288 6.31 22.07 -0.88
CA VAL A 288 6.94 20.75 -0.84
C VAL A 288 6.28 19.91 -1.93
N SER A 289 7.07 19.54 -2.94
CA SER A 289 6.61 18.67 -4.03
C SER A 289 6.90 17.22 -3.68
N ARG A 290 5.92 16.35 -3.95
CA ARG A 290 6.00 14.93 -3.66
C ARG A 290 5.53 14.07 -4.83
N GLU A 291 6.02 12.84 -4.85
CA GLU A 291 5.53 11.80 -5.74
C GLU A 291 5.11 10.56 -4.96
N MET A 292 4.26 9.74 -5.58
CA MET A 292 3.80 8.49 -4.99
C MET A 292 4.96 7.52 -4.74
N PHE A 293 4.97 6.90 -3.56
CA PHE A 293 5.92 5.86 -3.18
C PHE A 293 5.21 4.62 -2.64
N GLY A 294 4.68 3.79 -3.54
CA GLY A 294 3.93 2.60 -3.16
C GLY A 294 2.59 2.91 -2.47
N PRO A 295 1.91 1.87 -1.96
CA PRO A 295 0.63 2.04 -1.29
C PRO A 295 0.73 2.96 -0.08
N MET A 296 -0.15 3.98 -0.02
CA MET A 296 -0.25 4.96 1.07
C MET A 296 1.05 5.72 1.40
N GLY A 297 2.05 5.69 0.50
CA GLY A 297 3.34 6.34 0.70
C GLY A 297 3.56 7.51 -0.26
N ALA A 298 4.40 8.46 0.16
CA ALA A 298 4.88 9.57 -0.63
C ALA A 298 6.38 9.78 -0.40
N HIS A 299 7.05 10.41 -1.38
CA HIS A 299 8.43 10.90 -1.25
C HIS A 299 8.49 12.37 -1.61
N VAL A 300 9.23 13.15 -0.84
CA VAL A 300 9.59 14.52 -1.20
C VAL A 300 10.62 14.49 -2.33
N ILE A 301 10.35 15.23 -3.40
CA ILE A 301 11.27 15.44 -4.54
C ILE A 301 11.91 16.82 -4.49
N GLU A 302 11.17 17.83 -4.06
CA GLU A 302 11.66 19.21 -3.93
C GLU A 302 10.99 19.86 -2.72
N ASN A 303 11.69 20.77 -2.06
CA ASN A 303 11.12 21.61 -1.03
C ASN A 303 11.70 23.03 -1.09
N LEU A 304 10.87 24.02 -0.78
CA LEU A 304 11.31 25.40 -0.56
C LEU A 304 11.81 25.53 0.88
N GLN A 305 12.94 26.19 1.05
CA GLN A 305 13.66 26.45 2.30
C GLN A 305 12.78 26.35 3.55
N ASP A 306 12.90 25.24 4.28
CA ASP A 306 12.23 24.97 5.55
C ASP A 306 10.70 25.17 5.58
N GLY A 307 10.02 24.94 4.46
CA GLY A 307 8.56 25.07 4.36
C GLY A 307 8.05 26.51 4.25
N ILE A 308 8.89 27.46 3.81
CA ILE A 308 8.50 28.87 3.66
C ILE A 308 8.23 29.18 2.18
N CYS A 309 7.01 29.63 1.88
CA CYS A 309 6.62 30.07 0.56
C CYS A 309 7.27 31.42 0.19
N GLN A 310 7.51 31.66 -1.10
CA GLN A 310 8.01 32.94 -1.59
C GLN A 310 7.12 34.14 -1.22
N CYS A 311 5.82 33.95 -0.98
CA CYS A 311 4.91 34.97 -0.50
C CYS A 311 5.01 35.24 1.01
N GLY A 312 5.92 34.55 1.72
CA GLY A 312 6.11 34.66 3.16
C GLY A 312 5.20 33.75 4.02
N TYR A 313 4.34 32.91 3.40
CA TYR A 313 3.53 31.96 4.14
C TYR A 313 4.39 30.81 4.67
N HIS A 314 4.23 30.48 5.95
CA HIS A 314 4.87 29.35 6.59
C HIS A 314 3.92 28.16 6.63
N LEU A 315 4.31 27.05 5.99
CA LEU A 315 3.57 25.80 6.10
C LEU A 315 3.59 25.31 7.57
N PRO A 316 2.46 24.94 8.17
CA PRO A 316 2.42 24.50 9.58
C PRO A 316 3.04 23.10 9.71
N ILE A 317 4.36 23.03 9.71
CA ILE A 317 5.14 21.83 9.92
C ILE A 317 5.53 21.73 11.40
N THR A 318 5.30 20.58 12.02
CA THR A 318 5.88 20.25 13.32
C THR A 318 7.28 19.70 13.10
N GLY A 319 8.25 20.26 13.80
CA GLY A 319 9.66 19.94 13.61
C GLY A 319 10.26 20.64 12.38
N ARG A 320 11.16 19.96 11.68
CA ARG A 320 11.85 20.48 10.49
C ARG A 320 11.87 19.44 9.36
N ILE A 321 11.96 19.90 8.13
CA ILE A 321 12.20 19.04 6.97
C ILE A 321 13.62 18.45 7.11
N ALA A 322 13.77 17.13 7.00
CA ALA A 322 15.09 16.52 7.08
C ALA A 322 15.98 16.96 5.92
N PRO A 323 17.27 17.26 6.15
CA PRO A 323 18.17 17.77 5.12
C PRO A 323 18.49 16.74 4.03
N LEU A 324 18.38 15.45 4.35
CA LEU A 324 18.58 14.35 3.42
C LEU A 324 17.34 13.44 3.44
N PRO A 325 16.76 13.15 2.27
CA PRO A 325 15.63 12.25 2.19
C PRO A 325 16.05 10.83 2.54
N PHE A 326 15.25 10.14 3.35
CA PHE A 326 15.36 8.70 3.52
C PHE A 326 14.38 8.01 2.56
N ALA A 327 14.90 7.07 1.76
CA ALA A 327 14.10 6.21 0.90
C ALA A 327 14.26 4.76 1.34
N GLU A 328 13.14 4.08 1.54
CA GLU A 328 13.11 2.66 1.88
C GLU A 328 13.71 1.82 0.74
N SER A 329 14.37 0.73 1.11
CA SER A 329 14.88 -0.23 0.13
C SER A 329 13.73 -0.95 -0.61
N GLY A 330 13.97 -1.39 -1.85
CA GLY A 330 13.01 -2.16 -2.66
C GLY A 330 12.04 -1.31 -3.45
N MET A 331 11.06 -1.95 -4.09
CA MET A 331 10.13 -1.36 -5.07
C MET A 331 8.69 -1.17 -4.56
N MET A 332 8.39 -1.54 -3.30
CA MET A 332 7.01 -1.69 -2.82
C MET A 332 6.57 -0.66 -1.77
N GLY A 333 7.46 0.25 -1.34
CA GLY A 333 7.13 1.24 -0.32
C GLY A 333 6.87 0.67 1.08
N GLY A 334 6.19 1.43 1.94
CA GLY A 334 6.07 1.15 3.38
C GLY A 334 5.16 -0.01 3.77
N TYR A 335 4.20 -0.38 2.93
CA TYR A 335 3.34 -1.55 3.15
C TYR A 335 3.95 -2.86 2.63
N ARG A 336 5.28 -2.92 2.54
CA ARG A 336 6.05 -4.08 2.04
C ARG A 336 5.70 -5.41 2.71
N PRO A 337 5.51 -5.52 4.05
CA PRO A 337 5.18 -6.80 4.65
C PRO A 337 3.82 -7.32 4.21
N THR A 338 2.81 -6.45 4.14
CA THR A 338 1.48 -6.82 3.66
C THR A 338 1.53 -7.29 2.22
N ARG A 339 2.23 -6.54 1.35
CA ARG A 339 2.41 -6.92 -0.06
C ARG A 339 3.21 -8.22 -0.21
N ALA A 340 4.22 -8.44 0.64
CA ALA A 340 4.98 -9.69 0.64
C ALA A 340 4.10 -10.90 0.98
N LEU A 341 3.31 -10.81 2.03
CA LEU A 341 2.38 -11.87 2.44
C LEU A 341 1.35 -12.18 1.35
N GLU A 342 0.78 -11.16 0.73
CA GLU A 342 -0.16 -11.33 -0.39
C GLU A 342 0.51 -11.95 -1.62
N THR A 343 1.72 -11.51 -1.95
CA THR A 343 2.51 -12.10 -3.05
C THR A 343 2.77 -13.58 -2.79
N ILE A 344 3.24 -13.94 -1.58
CA ILE A 344 3.46 -15.32 -1.18
C ILE A 344 2.17 -16.13 -1.35
N ASP A 345 1.04 -15.66 -0.82
CA ASP A 345 -0.24 -16.35 -0.93
C ASP A 345 -0.65 -16.57 -2.39
N ALA A 346 -0.39 -15.61 -3.29
CA ALA A 346 -0.68 -15.76 -4.72
C ALA A 346 0.10 -16.91 -5.36
N TYR A 347 1.36 -17.11 -4.97
CA TYR A 347 2.16 -18.26 -5.43
C TYR A 347 1.69 -19.58 -4.79
N LEU A 348 1.36 -19.58 -3.48
CA LEU A 348 0.89 -20.77 -2.78
C LEU A 348 -0.41 -21.32 -3.40
N VAL A 349 -1.33 -20.45 -3.79
CA VAL A 349 -2.56 -20.86 -4.49
C VAL A 349 -2.23 -21.58 -5.80
N CYS A 350 -1.29 -21.08 -6.61
CA CYS A 350 -0.86 -21.74 -7.85
C CYS A 350 -0.20 -23.11 -7.61
N LEU A 351 0.44 -23.29 -6.45
CA LEU A 351 1.03 -24.56 -6.04
C LEU A 351 -0.01 -25.56 -5.47
N GLY A 352 -1.26 -25.10 -5.30
CA GLY A 352 -2.31 -25.92 -4.71
C GLY A 352 -2.22 -26.05 -3.19
N VAL A 353 -1.48 -25.17 -2.52
CA VAL A 353 -1.35 -25.14 -1.06
C VAL A 353 -2.60 -24.52 -0.46
N THR A 354 -3.45 -25.36 0.14
CA THR A 354 -4.72 -24.93 0.75
C THR A 354 -4.72 -25.06 2.27
N ASP A 355 -3.82 -25.87 2.81
CA ASP A 355 -3.74 -26.12 4.23
C ASP A 355 -3.08 -24.99 5.02
N LYS A 356 -3.62 -24.74 6.20
CA LYS A 356 -3.19 -23.68 7.10
C LYS A 356 -1.74 -23.87 7.59
N GLU A 357 -1.34 -25.11 7.88
CA GLU A 357 -0.03 -25.42 8.46
C GLU A 357 1.11 -25.06 7.50
N SER A 358 0.99 -25.47 6.24
CA SER A 358 1.96 -25.12 5.18
C SER A 358 2.06 -23.62 4.98
N ARG A 359 0.93 -22.91 4.95
CA ARG A 359 0.93 -21.44 4.84
C ARG A 359 1.65 -20.78 6.00
N VAL A 360 1.33 -21.15 7.24
CA VAL A 360 1.98 -20.62 8.45
C VAL A 360 3.48 -20.88 8.41
N ARG A 361 3.91 -22.09 8.01
CA ARG A 361 5.34 -22.44 7.85
C ARG A 361 6.05 -21.48 6.91
N VAL A 362 5.46 -21.20 5.75
CA VAL A 362 6.02 -20.26 4.77
C VAL A 362 6.08 -18.85 5.33
N TRP A 363 5.02 -18.36 5.95
CA TRP A 363 5.01 -17.01 6.53
C TRP A 363 6.05 -16.85 7.63
N VAL A 364 6.20 -17.86 8.49
CA VAL A 364 7.24 -17.89 9.53
C VAL A 364 8.63 -17.82 8.91
N ASP A 365 8.91 -18.63 7.90
CA ASP A 365 10.21 -18.64 7.22
C ASP A 365 10.52 -17.25 6.63
N PHE A 366 9.63 -16.68 5.82
CA PHE A 366 9.85 -15.39 5.18
C PHE A 366 9.98 -14.23 6.18
N MET A 367 9.15 -14.19 7.22
CA MET A 367 9.18 -13.10 8.20
C MET A 367 10.35 -13.21 9.16
N GLN A 368 10.69 -14.42 9.61
CA GLN A 368 11.79 -14.63 10.56
C GLN A 368 13.17 -14.50 9.91
N GLN A 369 13.34 -14.96 8.67
CA GLN A 369 14.59 -14.85 7.91
C GLN A 369 14.80 -13.45 7.29
N ASN A 370 13.81 -12.57 7.41
CA ASN A 370 13.83 -11.23 6.80
C ASN A 370 13.92 -11.26 5.26
N TYR A 371 13.32 -12.26 4.63
CA TYR A 371 13.33 -12.44 3.16
C TYR A 371 12.44 -11.46 2.39
N ILE A 372 11.75 -10.54 3.06
CA ILE A 372 10.83 -9.58 2.40
C ILE A 372 11.53 -8.79 1.30
N ASN A 373 12.71 -8.23 1.60
CA ASN A 373 13.46 -7.45 0.61
C ASN A 373 13.96 -8.34 -0.54
N GLU A 374 14.41 -9.56 -0.23
CA GLU A 374 14.85 -10.54 -1.23
C GLU A 374 13.68 -10.97 -2.13
N LEU A 375 12.50 -11.23 -1.57
CA LEU A 375 11.28 -11.50 -2.33
C LEU A 375 10.98 -10.37 -3.30
N HIS A 376 10.97 -9.12 -2.81
CA HIS A 376 10.69 -7.94 -3.64
C HIS A 376 11.71 -7.72 -4.76
N MET A 377 12.95 -8.13 -4.58
CA MET A 377 13.96 -8.09 -5.63
C MET A 377 13.81 -9.25 -6.61
N LYS A 378 13.54 -10.46 -6.12
CA LYS A 378 13.37 -11.66 -6.97
C LYS A 378 12.19 -11.54 -7.92
N ILE A 379 11.05 -11.01 -7.45
CA ILE A 379 9.88 -10.82 -8.33
C ILE A 379 10.09 -9.80 -9.46
N GLN A 380 11.22 -9.07 -9.50
CA GLN A 380 11.56 -8.17 -10.60
C GLN A 380 12.23 -8.90 -11.79
N THR A 381 12.49 -10.19 -11.71
CA THR A 381 13.11 -10.97 -12.79
C THR A 381 12.37 -12.28 -13.03
N VAL A 382 12.45 -12.81 -14.25
CA VAL A 382 11.84 -14.10 -14.62
C VAL A 382 12.47 -15.25 -13.83
N GLU A 383 13.79 -15.28 -13.75
CA GLU A 383 14.56 -16.28 -13.01
C GLU A 383 14.26 -16.22 -11.51
N GLY A 384 14.09 -15.02 -10.98
CA GLY A 384 13.69 -14.80 -9.60
C GLY A 384 12.29 -15.33 -9.30
N ASN A 385 11.33 -15.17 -10.23
CA ASN A 385 10.01 -15.78 -10.12
C ASN A 385 10.10 -17.32 -10.07
N TYR A 386 10.92 -17.94 -10.94
CA TYR A 386 11.15 -19.39 -10.89
C TYR A 386 11.77 -19.84 -9.56
N ALA A 387 12.75 -19.08 -9.05
CA ALA A 387 13.38 -19.37 -7.76
C ALA A 387 12.38 -19.28 -6.58
N ILE A 388 11.45 -18.31 -6.60
CA ILE A 388 10.38 -18.20 -5.59
C ILE A 388 9.47 -19.42 -5.67
N ILE A 389 9.01 -19.80 -6.86
CA ILE A 389 8.14 -20.99 -7.05
C ILE A 389 8.83 -22.23 -6.50
N SER A 390 10.11 -22.45 -6.85
CA SER A 390 10.90 -23.59 -6.37
C SER A 390 11.03 -23.61 -4.85
N HIS A 391 11.37 -22.44 -4.25
CA HIS A 391 11.53 -22.33 -2.80
C HIS A 391 10.22 -22.60 -2.04
N LEU A 392 9.11 -22.01 -2.48
CA LEU A 392 7.80 -22.22 -1.87
C LEU A 392 7.33 -23.68 -2.04
N ALA A 393 7.57 -24.29 -3.20
CA ALA A 393 7.23 -25.67 -3.45
C ALA A 393 8.00 -26.62 -2.50
N GLN A 394 9.29 -26.38 -2.28
CA GLN A 394 10.11 -27.14 -1.32
C GLN A 394 9.63 -26.99 0.12
N LEU A 395 9.34 -25.76 0.56
CA LEU A 395 8.84 -25.51 1.92
C LEU A 395 7.51 -26.19 2.21
N THR A 396 6.71 -26.43 1.18
CA THR A 396 5.34 -26.97 1.31
C THR A 396 5.18 -28.42 0.85
N GLY A 397 6.26 -29.04 0.31
CA GLY A 397 6.20 -30.41 -0.22
C GLY A 397 5.41 -30.54 -1.53
N HIS A 398 5.42 -29.47 -2.35
CA HIS A 398 4.69 -29.41 -3.63
C HIS A 398 5.66 -29.29 -4.84
N GLU A 399 6.86 -29.90 -4.75
CA GLU A 399 7.93 -29.78 -5.75
C GLU A 399 7.47 -30.14 -7.16
N SER A 400 6.72 -31.24 -7.31
CA SER A 400 6.18 -31.65 -8.61
C SER A 400 5.27 -30.59 -9.25
N LYS A 401 4.44 -29.91 -8.44
CA LYS A 401 3.57 -28.85 -8.93
C LYS A 401 4.36 -27.58 -9.25
N GLY A 402 5.40 -27.29 -8.45
CA GLY A 402 6.34 -26.22 -8.71
C GLY A 402 7.08 -26.40 -10.04
N ASP A 403 7.61 -27.60 -10.29
CA ASP A 403 8.30 -27.94 -11.54
C ASP A 403 7.34 -27.85 -12.75
N GLU A 404 6.10 -28.33 -12.61
CA GLU A 404 5.07 -28.23 -13.64
C GLU A 404 4.77 -26.76 -13.99
N LEU A 405 4.62 -25.89 -12.99
CA LEU A 405 4.38 -24.47 -13.20
C LEU A 405 5.58 -23.78 -13.86
N ILE A 406 6.80 -24.03 -13.37
CA ILE A 406 8.03 -23.46 -13.95
C ILE A 406 8.18 -23.90 -15.42
N GLN A 407 7.96 -25.18 -15.70
CA GLN A 407 8.06 -25.69 -17.08
C GLN A 407 7.01 -25.07 -18.00
N TYR A 408 5.78 -24.90 -17.52
CA TYR A 408 4.72 -24.20 -18.27
C TYR A 408 5.15 -22.77 -18.62
N LEU A 409 5.61 -21.99 -17.60
CA LEU A 409 6.06 -20.62 -17.80
C LEU A 409 7.24 -20.53 -18.78
N LYS A 410 8.27 -21.40 -18.63
CA LYS A 410 9.43 -21.44 -19.53
C LYS A 410 9.03 -21.75 -20.97
N THR A 411 8.12 -22.71 -21.18
CA THR A 411 7.64 -23.07 -22.52
C THR A 411 6.96 -21.88 -23.19
N ARG A 412 6.06 -21.19 -22.50
CA ARG A 412 5.35 -20.01 -23.04
C ARG A 412 6.29 -18.84 -23.32
N VAL A 413 7.26 -18.57 -22.44
CA VAL A 413 8.29 -17.55 -22.69
C VAL A 413 9.11 -17.88 -23.93
N ALA A 414 9.53 -19.16 -24.10
CA ALA A 414 10.30 -19.57 -25.25
C ALA A 414 9.51 -19.45 -26.57
N GLU A 415 8.26 -19.87 -26.59
CA GLU A 415 7.34 -19.76 -27.75
C GLU A 415 7.20 -18.29 -28.19
N ILE A 416 6.90 -17.38 -27.25
CA ILE A 416 6.76 -15.95 -27.54
C ILE A 416 8.09 -15.37 -28.05
N SER A 417 9.19 -15.65 -27.37
CA SER A 417 10.52 -15.14 -27.75
C SER A 417 10.94 -15.60 -29.16
N GLU A 418 10.57 -16.83 -29.54
CA GLU A 418 10.82 -17.34 -30.90
C GLU A 418 9.94 -16.61 -31.94
N ASN A 419 8.65 -16.44 -31.66
CA ASN A 419 7.71 -15.77 -32.57
C ASN A 419 8.12 -14.33 -32.89
N VAL A 420 8.64 -13.60 -31.89
CA VAL A 420 9.03 -12.19 -32.05
C VAL A 420 10.49 -12.02 -32.51
N ARG A 421 11.24 -13.12 -32.67
CA ARG A 421 12.66 -13.07 -33.08
C ARG A 421 12.82 -12.34 -34.41
N GLY A 422 13.69 -11.32 -34.43
CA GLY A 422 13.98 -10.52 -35.62
C GLY A 422 12.84 -9.62 -36.10
N ALA A 423 11.79 -9.44 -35.30
CA ALA A 423 10.76 -8.46 -35.56
C ALA A 423 11.28 -7.03 -35.29
N ALA A 424 10.64 -6.03 -35.90
CA ALA A 424 10.82 -4.63 -35.50
C ALA A 424 10.41 -4.47 -34.03
N LYS A 425 11.08 -3.57 -33.30
CA LYS A 425 10.78 -3.34 -31.88
C LYS A 425 9.99 -2.07 -31.68
N PRO A 426 8.64 -2.13 -31.52
CA PRO A 426 7.88 -0.95 -31.19
C PRO A 426 8.36 -0.33 -29.88
N SER A 427 8.40 1.00 -29.82
CA SER A 427 8.74 1.74 -28.62
C SER A 427 7.56 1.77 -27.64
N VAL A 428 7.79 1.36 -26.39
CA VAL A 428 6.75 1.18 -25.38
C VAL A 428 7.01 2.07 -24.18
N TYR A 429 6.01 2.86 -23.82
CA TYR A 429 5.96 3.60 -22.56
C TYR A 429 5.05 2.88 -21.57
N TYR A 430 5.59 2.49 -20.42
CA TYR A 430 4.83 1.81 -19.37
C TYR A 430 4.58 2.75 -18.21
N MET A 431 3.30 2.96 -17.87
CA MET A 431 2.85 3.86 -16.83
C MET A 431 2.00 3.16 -15.77
N MET A 432 1.82 3.83 -14.66
CA MET A 432 0.88 3.43 -13.60
C MET A 432 -0.01 4.63 -13.28
N GLY A 433 -1.33 4.44 -13.32
CA GLY A 433 -2.28 5.55 -13.18
C GLY A 433 -2.26 6.51 -14.37
N LEU A 434 -2.10 7.81 -14.13
CA LEU A 434 -2.08 8.82 -15.20
C LEU A 434 -0.76 8.82 -15.99
N PRO A 435 -0.75 9.34 -17.23
CA PRO A 435 0.42 9.31 -18.11
C PRO A 435 1.70 9.93 -17.54
N ARG A 436 1.58 10.79 -16.56
CA ARG A 436 2.72 11.44 -15.90
C ARG A 436 3.49 10.56 -14.92
N PHE A 437 2.99 9.35 -14.59
CA PHE A 437 3.72 8.46 -13.68
C PHE A 437 4.36 7.31 -14.45
N ALA A 438 5.63 7.49 -14.80
CA ALA A 438 6.45 6.52 -15.50
C ALA A 438 6.99 5.47 -14.53
N LEU A 439 6.79 4.18 -14.82
CA LEU A 439 7.38 3.10 -14.03
C LEU A 439 8.92 3.07 -14.18
N ASN A 440 9.59 2.67 -13.09
CA ASN A 440 11.05 2.49 -13.08
C ASN A 440 11.49 1.37 -14.03
N GLU A 441 12.63 1.57 -14.73
CA GLU A 441 13.17 0.60 -15.67
C GLU A 441 13.52 -0.77 -15.06
N GLY A 442 13.79 -0.82 -13.76
CA GLY A 442 14.08 -2.05 -13.01
C GLY A 442 12.85 -2.87 -12.61
N ARG A 443 11.65 -2.40 -12.93
CA ARG A 443 10.40 -3.11 -12.64
C ARG A 443 10.20 -4.30 -13.57
N PHE A 444 9.49 -5.32 -13.06
CA PHE A 444 9.21 -6.56 -13.81
C PHE A 444 8.45 -6.32 -15.11
N GLU A 445 7.55 -5.33 -15.13
CA GLU A 445 6.76 -4.94 -16.30
C GLU A 445 7.66 -4.61 -17.51
N MET A 446 8.85 -4.05 -17.24
CA MET A 446 9.83 -3.77 -18.30
C MET A 446 10.39 -5.05 -18.91
N ARG A 447 10.57 -6.09 -18.10
CA ARG A 447 11.02 -7.41 -18.59
C ARG A 447 9.99 -8.06 -19.50
N LEU A 448 8.69 -7.87 -19.19
CA LEU A 448 7.61 -8.36 -20.06
C LEU A 448 7.64 -7.69 -21.44
N VAL A 449 7.88 -6.37 -21.49
CA VAL A 449 8.02 -5.65 -22.76
C VAL A 449 9.19 -6.18 -23.59
N GLU A 450 10.36 -6.38 -22.97
CA GLU A 450 11.55 -6.92 -23.65
C GLU A 450 11.31 -8.33 -24.21
N LEU A 451 10.69 -9.21 -23.40
CA LEU A 451 10.36 -10.57 -23.82
C LEU A 451 9.31 -10.61 -24.93
N ALA A 452 8.39 -9.65 -24.93
CA ALA A 452 7.40 -9.47 -25.98
C ALA A 452 7.95 -8.79 -27.25
N GLY A 453 9.26 -8.49 -27.30
CA GLY A 453 9.93 -7.91 -28.47
C GLY A 453 9.76 -6.39 -28.63
N GLY A 454 9.41 -5.67 -27.55
CA GLY A 454 9.33 -4.20 -27.53
C GLY A 454 10.64 -3.54 -27.08
N GLU A 455 10.72 -2.22 -27.27
CA GLU A 455 11.78 -1.35 -26.77
C GLU A 455 11.22 -0.40 -25.71
N ILE A 456 11.83 -0.37 -24.53
CA ILE A 456 11.34 0.39 -23.37
C ILE A 456 11.80 1.84 -23.44
N THR A 457 10.89 2.79 -23.57
CA THR A 457 11.20 4.23 -23.53
C THR A 457 11.45 4.74 -22.11
N ASN A 458 10.96 4.05 -21.07
CA ASN A 458 11.18 4.40 -19.67
C ASN A 458 12.68 4.47 -19.28
N ARG A 459 13.60 3.87 -20.04
CA ARG A 459 15.04 4.04 -19.85
C ARG A 459 15.54 5.45 -20.10
N ASN A 460 14.84 6.21 -20.94
CA ASN A 460 15.20 7.57 -21.35
C ASN A 460 14.60 8.64 -20.42
N LEU A 461 14.14 8.26 -19.23
CA LEU A 461 13.61 9.17 -18.24
C LEU A 461 14.69 10.14 -17.72
N PRO A 462 14.31 11.39 -17.35
CA PRO A 462 15.26 12.39 -16.88
C PRO A 462 15.93 12.02 -15.55
N ARG A 463 15.31 11.15 -14.78
CA ARG A 463 15.83 10.56 -13.55
C ARG A 463 15.23 9.18 -13.33
N GLN A 464 15.77 8.43 -12.39
CA GLN A 464 15.20 7.17 -11.95
C GLN A 464 14.69 7.29 -10.51
N GLY A 465 13.59 6.64 -10.21
CA GLY A 465 12.97 6.59 -8.88
C GLY A 465 12.16 5.32 -8.70
N LYS A 466 11.77 4.99 -7.48
CA LYS A 466 11.07 3.75 -7.14
C LYS A 466 9.71 4.06 -6.53
N PRO A 467 8.63 3.41 -6.91
CA PRO A 467 8.48 2.39 -7.98
C PRO A 467 8.46 3.00 -9.39
N GLY A 468 8.45 4.27 -9.51
CA GLY A 468 8.42 5.10 -10.72
C GLY A 468 8.61 6.56 -10.37
N ILE A 469 8.48 7.44 -11.34
CA ILE A 469 8.64 8.89 -11.15
C ILE A 469 7.53 9.68 -11.83
N MET A 470 7.29 10.89 -11.32
CA MET A 470 6.54 11.92 -12.03
C MET A 470 7.40 12.51 -13.14
N ILE A 471 6.85 12.60 -14.34
CA ILE A 471 7.45 13.25 -15.51
C ILE A 471 6.59 14.42 -15.99
N SER A 472 7.18 15.32 -16.77
CA SER A 472 6.43 16.37 -17.45
C SER A 472 5.75 15.84 -18.72
N ASN A 473 4.67 16.51 -19.16
CA ASN A 473 4.05 16.21 -20.45
C ASN A 473 5.04 16.39 -21.61
N ALA A 474 5.98 17.33 -21.49
CA ALA A 474 7.03 17.54 -22.48
C ALA A 474 8.02 16.37 -22.56
N ASP A 475 8.32 15.71 -21.44
CA ASP A 475 9.15 14.51 -21.43
C ASP A 475 8.45 13.37 -22.18
N LEU A 476 7.17 13.15 -21.94
CA LEU A 476 6.37 12.13 -22.63
C LEU A 476 6.29 12.43 -24.16
N GLN A 477 6.03 13.68 -24.54
CA GLN A 477 6.04 14.10 -25.94
C GLN A 477 7.39 13.87 -26.62
N ARG A 478 8.50 14.12 -25.91
CA ARG A 478 9.85 13.89 -26.43
C ARG A 478 10.16 12.41 -26.62
N MET A 479 9.69 11.55 -25.71
CA MET A 479 9.82 10.09 -25.84
C MET A 479 9.03 9.55 -27.03
N ASN A 480 7.88 10.13 -27.35
CA ASN A 480 7.00 9.81 -28.47
C ASN A 480 6.81 8.29 -28.69
N PRO A 481 6.30 7.54 -27.70
CA PRO A 481 6.19 6.08 -27.79
C PRO A 481 5.19 5.65 -28.86
N ASP A 482 5.44 4.48 -29.50
CA ASP A 482 4.50 3.86 -30.44
C ASP A 482 3.31 3.24 -29.69
N VAL A 483 3.54 2.74 -28.47
CA VAL A 483 2.54 2.07 -27.63
C VAL A 483 2.64 2.58 -26.19
N MET A 484 1.50 2.83 -25.57
CA MET A 484 1.38 3.17 -24.14
C MET A 484 0.65 2.05 -23.40
N ILE A 485 1.27 1.54 -22.33
CA ILE A 485 0.70 0.47 -21.49
C ILE A 485 0.40 1.00 -20.09
N ILE A 486 -0.83 0.79 -19.64
CA ILE A 486 -1.29 1.10 -18.28
C ILE A 486 -1.14 -0.16 -17.43
N SER A 487 -0.38 -0.08 -16.32
CA SER A 487 -0.22 -1.21 -15.38
C SER A 487 -1.56 -1.63 -14.78
N GLY A 488 -1.74 -2.94 -14.65
CA GLY A 488 -2.93 -3.56 -14.04
C GLY A 488 -3.02 -3.42 -12.51
N LEU A 489 -2.13 -2.64 -11.88
CA LEU A 489 -2.15 -2.47 -10.42
C LEU A 489 -3.34 -1.62 -9.94
N PHE A 490 -3.75 -0.61 -10.72
CA PHE A 490 -4.90 0.25 -10.44
C PHE A 490 -5.97 0.13 -11.54
N SER A 491 -7.21 0.54 -11.24
CA SER A 491 -8.33 0.52 -12.21
C SER A 491 -8.35 1.75 -13.12
N THR A 492 -7.17 2.22 -13.57
CA THR A 492 -7.10 3.28 -14.57
C THR A 492 -7.46 2.71 -15.94
N THR A 493 -8.39 3.34 -16.64
CA THR A 493 -8.87 2.88 -17.93
C THR A 493 -8.16 3.55 -19.09
N VAL A 494 -8.34 3.01 -20.30
CA VAL A 494 -7.85 3.64 -21.54
C VAL A 494 -8.52 4.99 -21.74
N GLU A 495 -9.81 5.09 -21.40
CA GLU A 495 -10.60 6.31 -21.48
C GLU A 495 -10.08 7.40 -20.56
N ASP A 496 -9.70 7.06 -19.30
CA ASP A 496 -9.09 8.00 -18.34
C ASP A 496 -7.80 8.60 -18.90
N VAL A 497 -6.94 7.74 -19.49
CA VAL A 497 -5.66 8.15 -20.06
C VAL A 497 -5.84 8.96 -21.32
N SER A 498 -6.74 8.56 -22.22
CA SER A 498 -7.06 9.29 -23.45
C SER A 498 -7.60 10.68 -23.12
N ALA A 499 -8.57 10.79 -22.21
CA ALA A 499 -9.12 12.05 -21.76
C ALA A 499 -8.04 12.98 -21.15
N TYR A 500 -7.13 12.40 -20.36
CA TYR A 500 -5.99 13.15 -19.81
C TYR A 500 -5.08 13.68 -20.92
N CYS A 501 -4.76 12.84 -21.91
CA CYS A 501 -3.91 13.25 -23.06
C CYS A 501 -4.56 14.39 -23.85
N ASP A 502 -5.86 14.29 -24.13
CA ASP A 502 -6.63 15.31 -24.85
C ASP A 502 -6.67 16.64 -24.07
N GLU A 503 -6.98 16.59 -22.76
CA GLU A 503 -7.04 17.78 -21.88
C GLU A 503 -5.69 18.51 -21.81
N HIS A 504 -4.58 17.78 -21.87
CA HIS A 504 -3.24 18.32 -21.71
C HIS A 504 -2.45 18.44 -23.02
N GLY A 505 -3.07 18.20 -24.16
CA GLY A 505 -2.46 18.32 -25.48
C GLY A 505 -1.27 17.38 -25.70
N ILE A 506 -1.33 16.16 -25.14
CA ILE A 506 -0.29 15.13 -25.32
C ILE A 506 -0.55 14.41 -26.65
N ASP A 507 0.28 14.72 -27.64
CA ASP A 507 0.14 14.25 -29.02
C ASP A 507 1.37 13.42 -29.44
N VAL A 508 1.35 12.12 -29.09
CA VAL A 508 2.41 11.14 -29.39
C VAL A 508 1.93 10.06 -30.36
N SER A 509 2.83 9.25 -30.92
CA SER A 509 2.48 8.15 -31.84
C SER A 509 1.36 7.26 -31.28
N ALA A 510 1.46 6.89 -30.01
CA ALA A 510 0.46 6.02 -29.36
C ALA A 510 -0.94 6.65 -29.30
N THR A 511 -1.07 7.95 -29.01
CA THR A 511 -2.37 8.64 -28.97
C THR A 511 -2.98 8.77 -30.36
N LYS A 512 -2.17 9.12 -31.37
CA LYS A 512 -2.60 9.25 -32.79
C LYS A 512 -3.11 7.96 -33.39
N ASN A 513 -2.50 6.85 -33.01
CA ASN A 513 -2.78 5.54 -33.60
C ASN A 513 -3.68 4.66 -32.71
N SER A 514 -4.27 5.22 -31.64
CA SER A 514 -5.09 4.48 -30.66
C SER A 514 -4.36 3.27 -30.06
N GLN A 515 -3.05 3.44 -29.77
CA GLN A 515 -2.20 2.40 -29.17
C GLN A 515 -1.99 2.63 -27.67
N ILE A 516 -3.09 2.88 -26.96
CA ILE A 516 -3.15 2.93 -25.51
C ILE A 516 -3.87 1.68 -25.03
N HIS A 517 -3.23 0.87 -24.18
CA HIS A 517 -3.77 -0.39 -23.71
C HIS A 517 -3.67 -0.50 -22.20
N ALA A 518 -4.71 -1.05 -21.55
CA ALA A 518 -4.69 -1.34 -20.12
C ALA A 518 -4.41 -2.84 -19.89
N MET A 519 -3.47 -3.13 -19.00
CA MET A 519 -3.20 -4.48 -18.56
C MET A 519 -4.32 -4.97 -17.65
N HIS A 520 -4.69 -6.25 -17.78
CA HIS A 520 -5.64 -6.88 -16.86
C HIS A 520 -5.07 -6.85 -15.43
N PRO A 521 -5.90 -6.61 -14.39
CA PRO A 521 -5.45 -6.59 -13.00
C PRO A 521 -4.59 -7.80 -12.62
N SER A 522 -3.41 -7.52 -12.06
CA SER A 522 -2.44 -8.52 -11.59
C SER A 522 -1.87 -9.46 -12.66
N TRP A 523 -1.89 -9.08 -13.95
CA TRP A 523 -1.25 -9.86 -15.02
C TRP A 523 0.16 -9.38 -15.38
N ASP A 524 0.61 -8.29 -14.83
CA ASP A 524 1.91 -7.69 -15.14
C ASP A 524 2.92 -7.72 -13.99
N PHE A 525 2.49 -8.13 -12.78
CA PHE A 525 3.36 -8.09 -11.62
C PHE A 525 2.93 -9.00 -10.45
N GLY A 526 3.91 -9.54 -9.71
CA GLY A 526 3.76 -10.07 -8.34
C GLY A 526 3.09 -11.45 -8.19
N ASN A 527 2.83 -12.18 -9.27
CA ASN A 527 2.24 -13.53 -9.23
C ASN A 527 2.42 -14.25 -10.58
N PRO A 528 2.29 -15.60 -10.66
CA PRO A 528 2.51 -16.36 -11.90
C PRO A 528 1.63 -16.01 -13.10
N ARG A 529 0.55 -15.24 -12.91
CA ARG A 529 -0.31 -14.76 -14.01
C ARG A 529 0.37 -13.76 -14.93
N TRP A 530 1.57 -13.29 -14.59
CA TRP A 530 2.37 -12.41 -15.46
C TRP A 530 2.61 -13.00 -16.84
N ILE A 531 2.53 -14.32 -17.00
CA ILE A 531 2.65 -14.97 -18.30
C ILE A 531 1.51 -14.56 -19.26
N LEU A 532 0.31 -14.32 -18.73
CA LEU A 532 -0.81 -13.80 -19.51
C LEU A 532 -0.56 -12.35 -19.95
N GLY A 533 0.05 -11.55 -19.08
CA GLY A 533 0.47 -10.20 -19.45
C GLY A 533 1.53 -10.20 -20.55
N LEU A 534 2.48 -11.12 -20.50
CA LEU A 534 3.46 -11.31 -21.59
C LEU A 534 2.76 -11.66 -22.91
N MET A 535 1.77 -12.57 -22.89
CA MET A 535 0.98 -12.94 -24.07
C MET A 535 0.19 -11.75 -24.64
N VAL A 536 -0.45 -10.96 -23.76
CA VAL A 536 -1.16 -9.74 -24.18
C VAL A 536 -0.19 -8.76 -24.84
N LEU A 537 0.96 -8.50 -24.24
CA LEU A 537 1.96 -7.61 -24.82
C LEU A 537 2.47 -8.12 -26.18
N ALA A 538 2.72 -9.42 -26.33
CA ALA A 538 3.13 -10.00 -27.59
C ALA A 538 2.09 -9.81 -28.71
N ASN A 539 0.78 -9.99 -28.38
CA ASN A 539 -0.31 -9.72 -29.32
C ASN A 539 -0.40 -8.24 -29.71
N ILE A 540 -0.21 -7.33 -28.74
CA ILE A 540 -0.26 -5.87 -29.00
C ILE A 540 0.93 -5.44 -29.88
N LEU A 541 2.13 -5.88 -29.57
CA LEU A 541 3.34 -5.42 -30.23
C LEU A 541 3.59 -6.09 -31.57
N HIS A 542 3.13 -7.34 -31.75
CA HIS A 542 3.38 -8.15 -32.94
C HIS A 542 2.13 -8.93 -33.37
N PRO A 543 1.00 -8.27 -33.73
CA PRO A 543 -0.27 -8.94 -34.05
C PRO A 543 -0.15 -9.92 -35.22
N ASP A 544 0.75 -9.67 -36.17
CA ASP A 544 0.98 -10.53 -37.34
C ASP A 544 1.77 -11.82 -37.00
N ARG A 545 2.41 -11.87 -35.83
CA ARG A 545 3.28 -12.99 -35.39
C ARG A 545 2.73 -13.71 -34.17
N CYS A 546 2.01 -13.00 -33.33
CA CYS A 546 1.42 -13.48 -32.09
C CYS A 546 -0.09 -13.20 -32.13
N ALA A 547 -0.87 -14.20 -32.50
CA ALA A 547 -2.35 -14.13 -32.52
C ALA A 547 -2.91 -15.11 -31.46
N LEU A 548 -2.48 -14.95 -30.20
CA LEU A 548 -2.89 -15.83 -29.11
C LEU A 548 -4.33 -15.52 -28.69
N ASP A 549 -5.14 -16.55 -28.48
CA ASP A 549 -6.47 -16.43 -27.89
C ASP A 549 -6.33 -16.25 -26.36
N ILE A 550 -6.22 -14.99 -25.92
CA ILE A 550 -5.98 -14.65 -24.51
C ILE A 550 -7.04 -15.21 -23.56
N PRO A 551 -8.36 -15.18 -23.87
CA PRO A 551 -9.37 -15.84 -23.04
C PRO A 551 -9.15 -17.35 -22.88
N ALA A 552 -8.79 -18.06 -23.95
CA ALA A 552 -8.53 -19.50 -23.92
C ALA A 552 -7.24 -19.82 -23.14
N GLU A 553 -6.19 -19.03 -23.32
CA GLU A 553 -4.93 -19.17 -22.58
C GLU A 553 -5.13 -18.90 -21.08
N ALA A 554 -5.92 -17.88 -20.75
CA ALA A 554 -6.28 -17.59 -19.37
C ALA A 554 -7.08 -18.75 -18.75
N ASP A 555 -8.10 -19.28 -19.43
CA ASP A 555 -8.89 -20.42 -18.93
C ASP A 555 -8.00 -21.66 -18.73
N THR A 556 -7.05 -21.90 -19.63
CA THR A 556 -6.07 -22.99 -19.50
C THR A 556 -5.19 -22.84 -18.26
N LEU A 557 -4.61 -21.64 -18.02
CA LEU A 557 -3.78 -21.35 -16.83
C LEU A 557 -4.59 -21.52 -15.56
N TYR A 558 -5.79 -20.92 -15.52
CA TYR A 558 -6.61 -20.90 -14.31
C TYR A 558 -7.13 -22.29 -13.95
N ARG A 559 -7.61 -23.09 -14.91
CA ARG A 559 -8.03 -24.47 -14.63
C ARG A 559 -6.86 -25.32 -14.13
N LYS A 560 -5.68 -25.15 -14.76
CA LYS A 560 -4.51 -25.98 -14.46
C LYS A 560 -3.88 -25.69 -13.10
N PHE A 561 -3.76 -24.42 -12.73
CA PHE A 561 -3.01 -23.99 -11.54
C PHE A 561 -3.85 -23.37 -10.43
N TYR A 562 -5.05 -22.89 -10.74
CA TYR A 562 -5.98 -22.33 -9.73
C TYR A 562 -7.22 -23.22 -9.50
N GLY A 563 -7.44 -24.26 -10.32
CA GLY A 563 -8.53 -25.20 -10.16
C GLY A 563 -9.91 -24.64 -10.50
N ILE A 564 -10.01 -23.49 -11.15
CA ILE A 564 -11.26 -22.82 -11.50
C ILE A 564 -11.25 -22.32 -12.95
N PRO A 565 -12.42 -22.17 -13.61
CA PRO A 565 -12.52 -21.49 -14.89
C PRO A 565 -12.12 -20.01 -14.80
N PHE A 566 -11.51 -19.45 -15.85
CA PHE A 566 -11.19 -18.03 -15.90
C PHE A 566 -12.44 -17.13 -15.79
N ALA A 567 -13.57 -17.58 -16.31
CA ALA A 567 -14.83 -16.83 -16.22
C ALA A 567 -15.27 -16.61 -14.75
N ASP A 568 -15.03 -17.58 -13.87
CA ASP A 568 -15.35 -17.47 -12.44
C ASP A 568 -14.35 -16.55 -11.72
N ALA A 569 -13.15 -16.42 -12.29
CA ALA A 569 -12.09 -15.56 -11.78
C ALA A 569 -12.30 -14.08 -12.05
N ARG A 570 -13.05 -13.70 -13.09
CA ARG A 570 -13.23 -12.31 -13.52
C ARG A 570 -13.90 -11.39 -12.52
N THR A 571 -14.71 -11.95 -11.62
CA THR A 571 -15.46 -11.18 -10.62
C THR A 571 -14.68 -10.90 -9.37
N ASN A 572 -13.45 -11.43 -9.26
CA ASN A 572 -12.75 -11.44 -7.99
C ASN A 572 -11.26 -11.12 -8.15
N ARG A 573 -10.80 -9.93 -7.72
CA ARG A 573 -9.38 -9.66 -7.51
C ARG A 573 -8.81 -10.51 -6.37
N SER A 574 -9.64 -11.23 -5.65
CA SER A 574 -9.31 -12.01 -4.45
C SER A 574 -8.90 -13.46 -4.72
N PHE A 575 -8.00 -13.68 -5.70
CA PHE A 575 -7.32 -14.97 -5.75
C PHE A 575 -6.38 -15.25 -4.57
N PHE A 576 -6.46 -14.44 -3.53
CA PHE A 576 -5.65 -14.54 -2.33
C PHE A 576 -6.33 -15.32 -1.19
N ARG A 577 -7.56 -15.81 -1.37
CA ARG A 577 -8.20 -16.67 -0.38
C ARG A 577 -8.69 -17.97 -1.02
N PRO A 578 -8.24 -19.13 -0.50
CA PRO A 578 -9.06 -20.32 -0.61
C PRO A 578 -10.41 -19.99 0.05
N THR A 579 -11.50 -20.25 -0.64
CA THR A 579 -12.83 -20.23 -0.02
C THR A 579 -12.79 -21.14 1.20
N THR A 580 -12.71 -20.57 2.38
CA THR A 580 -13.02 -21.30 3.61
C THR A 580 -14.53 -21.42 3.62
N SER A 581 -15.04 -22.61 3.28
CA SER A 581 -16.39 -23.06 3.62
C SER A 581 -16.59 -22.99 5.13
#